data_dc10d64de9b9bae391461afab728d41f
#
_entry.id   dc10d64de9b9bae391461afab728d41f
#
_cell.length_a   1.000
_cell.length_b   1.000
_cell.length_c   1.000
_cell.angle_alpha   90.00
_cell.angle_beta   90.00
_cell.angle_gamma   90.00
#
_symmetry.space_group_name_H-M   'P 1'
#
loop_
_entity.id
_entity.type
_entity.pdbx_description
1 polymer ?
#
loop_
_entity_poly.entity_id
_entity_poly.type
_entity_poly.pdbx_seq_one_letter_code
_entity_poly.pdbx_strand_id
1 'polypeptide(L)'
;MPDNKIITDREEMLETVKKDGTGFALMNASDTLKADREVVLEAVKNNGAALQYADEALQADRELVIEAVRENGYALKSASDSLKADREVVLEAVKNWGSALQFASDTLKSDREVVLEAVKDNDIKGALQFASDTLKADRELVLEALKGSYAAFEFADDTLKADREVVLEAVKISGMALVWTSDTLKDDREVVIEAVKMYVNAYKNSTSGERSAAIRRLLKYASKELQNDPELKKLAKD
;
A
#
# COMPACT_ATOMS: atom_id res chain seq x y z
N MET A 1 31.53 14.75 -8.32
CA MET A 1 30.34 14.35 -9.10
C MET A 1 30.83 13.95 -10.47
N PRO A 2 30.53 12.77 -11.01
CA PRO A 2 30.89 12.48 -12.38
C PRO A 2 30.18 13.49 -13.29
N ASP A 3 30.91 13.96 -14.33
CA ASP A 3 30.38 14.87 -15.34
C ASP A 3 29.07 14.32 -15.90
N ASN A 4 28.00 15.10 -15.78
CA ASN A 4 26.66 14.76 -16.27
C ASN A 4 26.63 14.92 -17.80
N LYS A 5 27.46 14.11 -18.51
CA LYS A 5 27.58 14.14 -19.97
C LYS A 5 26.28 13.64 -20.58
N ILE A 6 25.62 14.48 -21.36
CA ILE A 6 24.46 14.05 -22.16
C ILE A 6 24.93 13.10 -23.25
N ILE A 7 24.33 11.90 -23.30
CA ILE A 7 24.57 10.89 -24.32
C ILE A 7 23.66 11.19 -25.52
N THR A 8 24.23 11.33 -26.68
CA THR A 8 23.53 11.61 -27.94
C THR A 8 23.64 10.48 -28.94
N ASP A 9 24.62 9.57 -28.75
CA ASP A 9 24.80 8.38 -29.55
C ASP A 9 23.88 7.25 -29.09
N ARG A 10 23.16 6.66 -30.04
CA ARG A 10 22.15 5.62 -29.76
C ARG A 10 22.77 4.31 -29.29
N GLU A 11 23.86 3.89 -29.88
CA GLU A 11 24.52 2.62 -29.55
C GLU A 11 25.19 2.74 -28.18
N GLU A 12 25.89 3.88 -27.92
CA GLU A 12 26.44 4.20 -26.59
C GLU A 12 25.34 4.17 -25.52
N MET A 13 24.14 4.73 -25.82
CA MET A 13 23.04 4.76 -24.89
C MET A 13 22.48 3.37 -24.59
N LEU A 14 22.24 2.54 -25.62
CA LEU A 14 21.77 1.17 -25.46
C LEU A 14 22.74 0.32 -24.63
N GLU A 15 24.06 0.44 -24.90
CA GLU A 15 25.06 -0.25 -24.08
C GLU A 15 25.05 0.24 -22.61
N THR A 16 24.91 1.56 -22.42
CA THR A 16 24.88 2.15 -21.09
C THR A 16 23.66 1.67 -20.30
N VAL A 17 22.48 1.69 -20.91
CA VAL A 17 21.24 1.20 -20.30
C VAL A 17 21.34 -0.28 -19.94
N LYS A 18 21.87 -1.12 -20.84
CA LYS A 18 22.06 -2.57 -20.57
C LYS A 18 23.01 -2.84 -19.40
N LYS A 19 24.02 -2.01 -19.22
CA LYS A 19 25.01 -2.14 -18.13
C LYS A 19 24.54 -1.55 -16.81
N ASP A 20 23.68 -0.51 -16.86
CA ASP A 20 23.26 0.26 -15.69
C ASP A 20 22.42 -0.58 -14.71
N GLY A 21 21.57 -1.46 -15.19
CA GLY A 21 20.71 -2.33 -14.36
C GLY A 21 19.72 -1.58 -13.44
N THR A 22 19.83 -0.25 -13.36
CA THR A 22 18.97 0.59 -12.49
C THR A 22 17.89 1.34 -13.26
N GLY A 23 18.02 1.46 -14.59
CA GLY A 23 17.17 2.24 -15.47
C GLY A 23 17.42 3.75 -15.39
N PHE A 24 18.29 4.24 -14.49
CA PHE A 24 18.58 5.67 -14.35
C PHE A 24 19.50 6.25 -15.42
N ALA A 25 20.21 5.40 -16.18
CA ALA A 25 21.05 5.86 -17.30
C ALA A 25 20.28 6.75 -18.29
N LEU A 26 18.98 6.48 -18.49
CA LEU A 26 18.11 7.26 -19.38
C LEU A 26 17.99 8.74 -18.96
N MET A 27 18.26 9.07 -17.71
CA MET A 27 18.30 10.45 -17.24
C MET A 27 19.32 11.30 -18.02
N ASN A 28 20.43 10.68 -18.44
CA ASN A 28 21.51 11.31 -19.18
C ASN A 28 21.36 11.25 -20.71
N ALA A 29 20.25 10.69 -21.22
CA ALA A 29 19.96 10.65 -22.64
C ALA A 29 19.56 12.01 -23.19
N SER A 30 19.88 12.28 -24.47
CA SER A 30 19.34 13.43 -25.20
C SER A 30 17.81 13.28 -25.35
N ASP A 31 17.10 14.37 -25.61
CA ASP A 31 15.65 14.35 -25.82
C ASP A 31 15.24 13.42 -26.97
N THR A 32 16.06 13.36 -28.03
CA THR A 32 15.86 12.42 -29.15
C THR A 32 15.91 10.96 -28.68
N LEU A 33 16.82 10.61 -27.76
CA LEU A 33 16.94 9.25 -27.24
C LEU A 33 15.88 8.94 -26.17
N LYS A 34 15.40 9.93 -25.44
CA LYS A 34 14.23 9.80 -24.54
C LYS A 34 12.94 9.57 -25.32
N ALA A 35 12.89 9.91 -26.61
CA ALA A 35 11.80 9.61 -27.53
C ALA A 35 12.03 8.32 -28.35
N ASP A 36 13.20 7.67 -28.22
CA ASP A 36 13.49 6.40 -28.89
C ASP A 36 12.86 5.25 -28.10
N ARG A 37 11.80 4.64 -28.66
CA ARG A 37 11.03 3.57 -28.00
C ARG A 37 11.88 2.37 -27.59
N GLU A 38 12.88 1.99 -28.40
CA GLU A 38 13.73 0.82 -28.11
C GLU A 38 14.68 1.11 -26.93
N VAL A 39 15.28 2.31 -26.92
CA VAL A 39 16.15 2.77 -25.83
C VAL A 39 15.37 2.82 -24.51
N VAL A 40 14.17 3.43 -24.55
CA VAL A 40 13.30 3.55 -23.36
C VAL A 40 12.80 2.19 -22.89
N LEU A 41 12.40 1.30 -23.81
CA LEU A 41 11.97 -0.05 -23.46
C LEU A 41 13.09 -0.85 -22.76
N GLU A 42 14.31 -0.73 -23.21
CA GLU A 42 15.45 -1.41 -22.59
C GLU A 42 15.70 -0.86 -21.16
N ALA A 43 15.57 0.46 -20.96
CA ALA A 43 15.67 1.05 -19.64
C ALA A 43 14.52 0.61 -18.72
N VAL A 44 13.30 0.56 -19.24
CA VAL A 44 12.09 0.12 -18.51
C VAL A 44 12.21 -1.33 -18.05
N LYS A 45 12.75 -2.23 -18.87
CA LYS A 45 12.99 -3.63 -18.48
C LYS A 45 13.95 -3.77 -17.30
N ASN A 46 14.91 -2.86 -17.17
CA ASN A 46 15.80 -2.84 -15.99
C ASN A 46 15.10 -2.28 -14.76
N ASN A 47 14.30 -1.24 -14.94
CA ASN A 47 13.49 -0.63 -13.89
C ASN A 47 12.34 0.17 -14.51
N GLY A 48 11.10 -0.23 -14.25
CA GLY A 48 9.91 0.46 -14.76
C GLY A 48 9.88 1.96 -14.44
N ALA A 49 10.49 2.39 -13.33
CA ALA A 49 10.59 3.81 -12.97
C ALA A 49 11.40 4.65 -13.98
N ALA A 50 12.16 4.03 -14.89
CA ALA A 50 12.84 4.73 -15.98
C ALA A 50 11.85 5.48 -16.90
N LEU A 51 10.58 5.06 -16.95
CA LEU A 51 9.52 5.72 -17.71
C LEU A 51 9.43 7.23 -17.41
N GLN A 52 9.80 7.67 -16.21
CA GLN A 52 9.79 9.09 -15.83
C GLN A 52 10.72 9.97 -16.68
N TYR A 53 11.71 9.37 -17.33
CA TYR A 53 12.68 10.07 -18.18
C TYR A 53 12.33 10.00 -19.67
N ALA A 54 11.32 9.21 -20.03
CA ALA A 54 10.83 9.10 -21.40
C ALA A 54 10.10 10.36 -21.85
N ASP A 55 10.06 10.58 -23.16
CA ASP A 55 9.21 11.60 -23.78
C ASP A 55 7.73 11.36 -23.49
N GLU A 56 6.93 12.44 -23.47
CA GLU A 56 5.50 12.40 -23.16
C GLU A 56 4.71 11.46 -24.09
N ALA A 57 5.11 11.35 -25.36
CA ALA A 57 4.47 10.42 -26.29
C ALA A 57 4.69 8.96 -25.88
N LEU A 58 5.86 8.61 -25.33
CA LEU A 58 6.14 7.26 -24.82
C LEU A 58 5.51 7.03 -23.44
N GLN A 59 5.34 8.07 -22.61
CA GLN A 59 4.54 7.99 -21.39
C GLN A 59 3.05 7.79 -21.66
N ALA A 60 2.61 7.98 -22.91
CA ALA A 60 1.27 7.67 -23.42
C ALA A 60 1.22 6.37 -24.28
N ASP A 61 2.36 5.69 -24.49
CA ASP A 61 2.41 4.40 -25.17
C ASP A 61 1.92 3.31 -24.20
N ARG A 62 0.71 2.80 -24.47
CA ARG A 62 0.03 1.83 -23.59
C ARG A 62 0.86 0.56 -23.35
N GLU A 63 1.48 -0.01 -24.40
CA GLU A 63 2.25 -1.24 -24.28
C GLU A 63 3.52 -1.02 -23.44
N LEU A 64 4.22 0.09 -23.69
CA LEU A 64 5.41 0.46 -22.94
C LEU A 64 5.08 0.73 -21.45
N VAL A 65 3.96 1.40 -21.18
CA VAL A 65 3.51 1.68 -19.81
C VAL A 65 3.09 0.41 -19.09
N ILE A 66 2.42 -0.54 -19.76
CA ILE A 66 2.11 -1.85 -19.16
C ILE A 66 3.40 -2.57 -18.75
N GLU A 67 4.41 -2.59 -19.63
CA GLU A 67 5.71 -3.20 -19.28
C GLU A 67 6.34 -2.49 -18.08
N ALA A 68 6.32 -1.16 -18.06
CA ALA A 68 6.87 -0.37 -16.96
C ALA A 68 6.17 -0.65 -15.61
N VAL A 69 4.84 -0.73 -15.59
CA VAL A 69 4.10 -0.96 -14.33
C VAL A 69 4.21 -2.40 -13.84
N ARG A 70 4.44 -3.36 -14.74
CA ARG A 70 4.74 -4.76 -14.36
C ARG A 70 6.09 -4.89 -13.66
N GLU A 71 7.09 -4.16 -14.14
CA GLU A 71 8.41 -4.11 -13.49
C GLU A 71 8.39 -3.30 -12.19
N ASN A 72 7.64 -2.19 -12.17
CA ASN A 72 7.52 -1.32 -11.02
C ASN A 72 6.21 -0.54 -11.05
N GLY A 73 5.26 -0.89 -10.18
CA GLY A 73 3.94 -0.24 -10.11
C GLY A 73 4.01 1.28 -9.92
N TYR A 74 5.09 1.80 -9.32
CA TYR A 74 5.32 3.24 -9.19
C TYR A 74 5.42 3.96 -10.53
N ALA A 75 5.77 3.25 -11.63
CA ALA A 75 5.84 3.83 -12.98
C ALA A 75 4.51 4.44 -13.44
N LEU A 76 3.38 4.01 -12.88
CA LEU A 76 2.07 4.62 -13.16
C LEU A 76 2.05 6.14 -12.90
N LYS A 77 2.87 6.63 -11.97
CA LYS A 77 3.03 8.07 -11.70
C LYS A 77 3.35 8.86 -12.97
N SER A 78 4.20 8.28 -13.83
CA SER A 78 4.72 8.93 -15.04
C SER A 78 3.87 8.66 -16.29
N ALA A 79 2.88 7.77 -16.20
CA ALA A 79 1.96 7.53 -17.30
C ALA A 79 1.08 8.75 -17.59
N SER A 80 0.60 8.87 -18.84
CA SER A 80 -0.37 9.90 -19.20
C SER A 80 -1.68 9.74 -18.41
N ASP A 81 -2.45 10.82 -18.29
CA ASP A 81 -3.71 10.79 -17.54
C ASP A 81 -4.74 9.83 -18.17
N SER A 82 -4.71 9.63 -19.48
CA SER A 82 -5.53 8.62 -20.15
C SER A 82 -5.19 7.20 -19.70
N LEU A 83 -3.90 6.89 -19.49
CA LEU A 83 -3.46 5.58 -19.01
C LEU A 83 -3.63 5.42 -17.50
N LYS A 84 -3.57 6.49 -16.72
CA LYS A 84 -3.99 6.48 -15.30
C LYS A 84 -5.50 6.23 -15.13
N ALA A 85 -6.28 6.38 -16.21
CA ALA A 85 -7.70 6.03 -16.28
C ALA A 85 -7.96 4.70 -17.02
N ASP A 86 -6.93 4.06 -17.58
CA ASP A 86 -7.03 2.73 -18.19
C ASP A 86 -7.06 1.66 -17.09
N ARG A 87 -8.18 0.95 -16.99
CA ARG A 87 -8.40 -0.05 -15.94
C ARG A 87 -7.38 -1.19 -15.95
N GLU A 88 -6.96 -1.66 -17.12
CA GLU A 88 -5.99 -2.75 -17.25
C GLU A 88 -4.59 -2.30 -16.79
N VAL A 89 -4.16 -1.11 -17.23
CA VAL A 89 -2.88 -0.52 -16.83
C VAL A 89 -2.83 -0.35 -15.32
N VAL A 90 -3.89 0.19 -14.72
CA VAL A 90 -3.96 0.42 -13.28
C VAL A 90 -4.01 -0.89 -12.51
N LEU A 91 -4.75 -1.91 -12.99
CA LEU A 91 -4.75 -3.24 -12.37
C LEU A 91 -3.36 -3.87 -12.37
N GLU A 92 -2.61 -3.80 -13.46
CA GLU A 92 -1.24 -4.31 -13.49
C GLU A 92 -0.34 -3.53 -12.50
N ALA A 93 -0.49 -2.22 -12.42
CA ALA A 93 0.27 -1.39 -11.49
C ALA A 93 -0.01 -1.76 -10.02
N VAL A 94 -1.29 -1.90 -9.62
CA VAL A 94 -1.67 -2.20 -8.23
C VAL A 94 -1.36 -3.65 -7.83
N LYS A 95 -1.32 -4.59 -8.77
CA LYS A 95 -0.84 -5.96 -8.50
C LYS A 95 0.63 -5.99 -8.14
N ASN A 96 1.44 -5.14 -8.76
CA ASN A 96 2.87 -5.03 -8.47
C ASN A 96 3.12 -4.22 -7.19
N TRP A 97 2.34 -3.15 -6.98
CA TRP A 97 2.45 -2.28 -5.82
C TRP A 97 1.09 -1.63 -5.52
N GLY A 98 0.41 -2.08 -4.46
CA GLY A 98 -0.94 -1.65 -4.12
C GLY A 98 -1.09 -0.13 -3.99
N SER A 99 -0.09 0.55 -3.43
CA SER A 99 -0.09 2.01 -3.30
C SER A 99 0.04 2.76 -4.64
N ALA A 100 0.24 2.06 -5.79
CA ALA A 100 0.12 2.68 -7.11
C ALA A 100 -1.28 3.26 -7.36
N LEU A 101 -2.29 2.80 -6.61
CA LEU A 101 -3.65 3.34 -6.63
C LEU A 101 -3.68 4.88 -6.43
N GLN A 102 -2.71 5.46 -5.72
CA GLN A 102 -2.62 6.91 -5.52
C GLN A 102 -2.56 7.68 -6.85
N PHE A 103 -1.99 7.08 -7.90
CA PHE A 103 -1.80 7.71 -9.21
C PHE A 103 -2.96 7.43 -10.18
N ALA A 104 -3.86 6.51 -9.86
CA ALA A 104 -5.02 6.21 -10.66
C ALA A 104 -6.01 7.39 -10.70
N SER A 105 -6.84 7.42 -11.74
CA SER A 105 -7.96 8.38 -11.81
C SER A 105 -8.95 8.16 -10.66
N ASP A 106 -9.72 9.20 -10.32
CA ASP A 106 -10.73 9.13 -9.26
C ASP A 106 -11.82 8.09 -9.57
N THR A 107 -12.11 7.88 -10.86
CA THR A 107 -13.03 6.82 -11.31
C THR A 107 -12.51 5.44 -10.89
N LEU A 108 -11.21 5.17 -11.09
CA LEU A 108 -10.62 3.88 -10.72
C LEU A 108 -10.35 3.75 -9.22
N LYS A 109 -10.12 4.85 -8.50
CA LYS A 109 -10.12 4.88 -7.03
C LYS A 109 -11.50 4.57 -6.43
N SER A 110 -12.56 4.63 -7.25
CA SER A 110 -13.93 4.25 -6.91
C SER A 110 -14.35 2.89 -7.51
N ASP A 111 -13.48 2.24 -8.27
CA ASP A 111 -13.71 0.89 -8.79
C ASP A 111 -13.39 -0.14 -7.70
N ARG A 112 -14.44 -0.83 -7.21
CA ARG A 112 -14.32 -1.79 -6.09
C ARG A 112 -13.32 -2.91 -6.39
N GLU A 113 -13.26 -3.42 -7.63
CA GLU A 113 -12.35 -4.52 -7.98
C GLU A 113 -10.89 -4.05 -8.04
N VAL A 114 -10.65 -2.85 -8.59
CA VAL A 114 -9.31 -2.25 -8.62
C VAL A 114 -8.81 -2.00 -7.19
N VAL A 115 -9.66 -1.43 -6.34
CA VAL A 115 -9.28 -1.16 -4.95
C VAL A 115 -9.12 -2.46 -4.16
N LEU A 116 -9.97 -3.46 -4.38
CA LEU A 116 -9.84 -4.77 -3.76
C LEU A 116 -8.51 -5.43 -4.12
N GLU A 117 -8.06 -5.32 -5.38
CA GLU A 117 -6.76 -5.84 -5.78
C GLU A 117 -5.62 -5.08 -5.09
N ALA A 118 -5.72 -3.76 -5.03
CA ALA A 118 -4.72 -2.91 -4.42
C ALA A 118 -4.51 -3.18 -2.91
N VAL A 119 -5.59 -3.47 -2.17
CA VAL A 119 -5.52 -3.71 -0.71
C VAL A 119 -5.00 -5.08 -0.33
N LYS A 120 -4.85 -6.02 -1.27
CA LYS A 120 -4.22 -7.32 -1.03
C LYS A 120 -2.71 -7.23 -0.81
N ASP A 121 -2.09 -6.15 -1.25
CA ASP A 121 -0.67 -5.90 -1.00
C ASP A 121 -0.44 -5.57 0.49
N ASN A 122 0.60 -6.18 1.05
CA ASN A 122 1.01 -5.99 2.45
C ASN A 122 1.77 -4.66 2.69
N ASP A 123 1.49 -3.63 1.91
CA ASP A 123 2.08 -2.30 2.11
C ASP A 123 1.66 -1.73 3.48
N ILE A 124 2.65 -1.32 4.27
CA ILE A 124 2.49 -0.87 5.66
C ILE A 124 1.44 0.24 5.80
N LYS A 125 1.31 1.13 4.82
CA LYS A 125 0.33 2.22 4.83
C LYS A 125 -1.01 1.84 4.22
N GLY A 126 -1.07 0.73 3.48
CA GLY A 126 -2.27 0.22 2.83
C GLY A 126 -2.82 1.11 1.72
N ALA A 127 -3.26 0.49 0.63
CA ALA A 127 -3.83 1.19 -0.51
C ALA A 127 -5.19 1.85 -0.21
N LEU A 128 -5.87 1.43 0.88
CA LEU A 128 -7.19 1.92 1.25
C LEU A 128 -7.22 3.45 1.45
N GLN A 129 -6.12 4.07 1.88
CA GLN A 129 -6.04 5.53 2.03
C GLN A 129 -6.38 6.29 0.75
N PHE A 130 -6.10 5.69 -0.42
CA PHE A 130 -6.32 6.30 -1.74
C PHE A 130 -7.67 5.96 -2.37
N ALA A 131 -8.43 5.04 -1.77
CA ALA A 131 -9.78 4.70 -2.22
C ALA A 131 -10.75 5.86 -2.00
N SER A 132 -11.85 5.86 -2.76
CA SER A 132 -12.95 6.82 -2.54
C SER A 132 -13.58 6.63 -1.15
N ASP A 133 -14.22 7.68 -0.64
CA ASP A 133 -14.89 7.64 0.67
C ASP A 133 -15.99 6.58 0.71
N THR A 134 -16.69 6.36 -0.42
CA THR A 134 -17.69 5.29 -0.55
C THR A 134 -17.07 3.91 -0.30
N LEU A 135 -15.86 3.65 -0.82
CA LEU A 135 -15.18 2.37 -0.61
C LEU A 135 -14.50 2.27 0.76
N LYS A 136 -14.11 3.39 1.36
CA LYS A 136 -13.68 3.42 2.78
C LYS A 136 -14.82 3.09 3.74
N ALA A 137 -16.07 3.21 3.30
CA ALA A 137 -17.28 2.78 4.04
C ALA A 137 -17.75 1.36 3.65
N ASP A 138 -17.09 0.68 2.71
CA ASP A 138 -17.40 -0.70 2.34
C ASP A 138 -16.80 -1.65 3.40
N ARG A 139 -17.69 -2.26 4.21
CA ARG A 139 -17.32 -3.17 5.31
C ARG A 139 -16.42 -4.32 4.86
N GLU A 140 -16.78 -5.00 3.79
CA GLU A 140 -16.04 -6.19 3.32
C GLU A 140 -14.65 -5.80 2.81
N LEU A 141 -14.57 -4.69 2.06
CA LEU A 141 -13.31 -4.19 1.53
C LEU A 141 -12.37 -3.72 2.64
N VAL A 142 -12.89 -3.03 3.66
CA VAL A 142 -12.10 -2.58 4.81
C VAL A 142 -11.58 -3.77 5.62
N LEU A 143 -12.40 -4.80 5.85
CA LEU A 143 -11.96 -6.02 6.55
C LEU A 143 -10.94 -6.81 5.72
N GLU A 144 -11.05 -6.82 4.40
CA GLU A 144 -10.03 -7.43 3.54
C GLU A 144 -8.70 -6.68 3.61
N ALA A 145 -8.74 -5.34 3.51
CA ALA A 145 -7.56 -4.48 3.64
C ALA A 145 -6.84 -4.70 4.99
N LEU A 146 -7.61 -4.91 6.05
CA LEU A 146 -7.08 -5.14 7.39
C LEU A 146 -6.26 -6.43 7.51
N LYS A 147 -6.54 -7.46 6.70
CA LYS A 147 -5.74 -8.71 6.66
C LYS A 147 -4.32 -8.46 6.16
N GLY A 148 -4.16 -7.54 5.21
CA GLY A 148 -2.85 -7.14 4.67
C GLY A 148 -2.11 -6.18 5.61
N SER A 149 -2.82 -5.19 6.14
CA SER A 149 -2.23 -4.18 7.02
C SER A 149 -3.20 -3.71 8.10
N TYR A 150 -2.80 -3.85 9.37
CA TYR A 150 -3.60 -3.32 10.49
C TYR A 150 -3.82 -1.80 10.40
N ALA A 151 -2.90 -1.07 9.76
CA ALA A 151 -3.02 0.37 9.56
C ALA A 151 -4.13 0.75 8.56
N ALA A 152 -4.62 -0.20 7.75
CA ALA A 152 -5.72 0.08 6.83
C ALA A 152 -6.98 0.56 7.57
N PHE A 153 -7.21 0.10 8.81
CA PHE A 153 -8.38 0.53 9.60
C PHE A 153 -8.35 2.02 9.97
N GLU A 154 -7.17 2.66 9.97
CA GLU A 154 -7.02 4.12 10.10
C GLU A 154 -7.86 4.88 9.05
N PHE A 155 -7.90 4.34 7.83
CA PHE A 155 -8.54 4.96 6.67
C PHE A 155 -9.99 4.52 6.46
N ALA A 156 -10.51 3.61 7.28
CA ALA A 156 -11.94 3.27 7.24
C ALA A 156 -12.80 4.49 7.60
N ASP A 157 -14.03 4.50 7.09
CA ASP A 157 -15.02 5.52 7.47
C ASP A 157 -15.33 5.46 8.97
N ASP A 158 -15.62 6.60 9.56
CA ASP A 158 -15.86 6.70 11.01
C ASP A 158 -17.11 5.93 11.45
N THR A 159 -18.08 5.71 10.54
CA THR A 159 -19.24 4.86 10.82
C THR A 159 -18.82 3.41 11.07
N LEU A 160 -17.87 2.88 10.30
CA LEU A 160 -17.33 1.53 10.50
C LEU A 160 -16.46 1.44 11.77
N LYS A 161 -15.70 2.49 12.07
CA LYS A 161 -14.91 2.58 13.32
C LYS A 161 -15.78 2.66 14.57
N ALA A 162 -17.05 3.06 14.43
CA ALA A 162 -18.05 3.13 15.49
C ALA A 162 -19.05 1.96 15.47
N ASP A 163 -19.02 1.11 14.44
CA ASP A 163 -19.86 -0.07 14.35
C ASP A 163 -19.26 -1.22 15.17
N ARG A 164 -20.00 -1.64 16.21
CA ARG A 164 -19.54 -2.66 17.17
C ARG A 164 -19.26 -4.01 16.50
N GLU A 165 -20.09 -4.43 15.55
CA GLU A 165 -19.92 -5.73 14.87
C GLU A 165 -18.69 -5.71 13.95
N VAL A 166 -18.51 -4.62 13.20
CA VAL A 166 -17.33 -4.40 12.35
C VAL A 166 -16.06 -4.38 13.20
N VAL A 167 -16.07 -3.65 14.31
CA VAL A 167 -14.92 -3.53 15.21
C VAL A 167 -14.59 -4.87 15.87
N LEU A 168 -15.57 -5.66 16.29
CA LEU A 168 -15.34 -7.01 16.81
C LEU A 168 -14.69 -7.93 15.78
N GLU A 169 -15.08 -7.84 14.51
CA GLU A 169 -14.41 -8.58 13.44
C GLU A 169 -12.99 -8.03 13.19
N ALA A 170 -12.84 -6.72 13.14
CA ALA A 170 -11.56 -6.06 12.92
C ALA A 170 -10.52 -6.46 13.99
N VAL A 171 -10.89 -6.43 15.28
CA VAL A 171 -9.96 -6.79 16.37
C VAL A 171 -9.61 -8.27 16.40
N LYS A 172 -10.46 -9.14 15.87
CA LYS A 172 -10.15 -10.58 15.69
C LYS A 172 -9.15 -10.81 14.56
N ILE A 173 -9.17 -9.98 13.51
CA ILE A 173 -8.17 -10.00 12.43
C ILE A 173 -6.86 -9.40 12.94
N SER A 174 -6.93 -8.23 13.56
CA SER A 174 -5.79 -7.54 14.17
C SER A 174 -6.22 -6.78 15.41
N GLY A 175 -5.72 -7.17 16.58
CA GLY A 175 -5.99 -6.44 17.82
C GLY A 175 -5.60 -4.95 17.76
N MET A 176 -4.65 -4.57 16.89
CA MET A 176 -4.28 -3.17 16.68
C MET A 176 -5.38 -2.32 16.04
N ALA A 177 -6.42 -2.92 15.45
CA ALA A 177 -7.58 -2.17 14.98
C ALA A 177 -8.21 -1.32 16.10
N LEU A 178 -8.07 -1.74 17.37
CA LEU A 178 -8.50 -0.98 18.54
C LEU A 178 -7.97 0.46 18.57
N VAL A 179 -6.81 0.72 18.00
CA VAL A 179 -6.19 2.07 17.95
C VAL A 179 -7.11 3.08 17.30
N TRP A 180 -7.78 2.67 16.21
CA TRP A 180 -8.60 3.55 15.37
C TRP A 180 -10.11 3.43 15.60
N THR A 181 -10.56 2.57 16.54
CA THR A 181 -11.98 2.48 16.88
C THR A 181 -12.44 3.75 17.62
N SER A 182 -13.76 3.98 17.63
CA SER A 182 -14.35 5.07 18.41
C SER A 182 -14.03 4.94 19.92
N ASP A 183 -14.01 6.06 20.63
CA ASP A 183 -13.72 6.06 22.06
C ASP A 183 -14.76 5.25 22.85
N THR A 184 -16.01 5.23 22.41
CA THR A 184 -17.07 4.40 23.00
C THR A 184 -16.71 2.90 22.92
N LEU A 185 -16.15 2.44 21.80
CA LEU A 185 -15.76 1.04 21.62
C LEU A 185 -14.41 0.71 22.25
N LYS A 186 -13.54 1.69 22.48
CA LYS A 186 -12.35 1.54 23.34
C LYS A 186 -12.71 1.32 24.81
N ASP A 187 -13.95 1.65 25.20
CA ASP A 187 -14.53 1.38 26.53
C ASP A 187 -15.44 0.14 26.54
N ASP A 188 -15.67 -0.50 25.40
CA ASP A 188 -16.40 -1.75 25.32
C ASP A 188 -15.50 -2.91 25.77
N ARG A 189 -15.83 -3.49 26.94
CA ARG A 189 -15.04 -4.57 27.56
C ARG A 189 -14.88 -5.78 26.65
N GLU A 190 -15.92 -6.18 25.91
CA GLU A 190 -15.85 -7.35 25.00
C GLU A 190 -14.91 -7.08 23.83
N VAL A 191 -14.97 -5.90 23.22
CA VAL A 191 -14.07 -5.49 22.15
C VAL A 191 -12.61 -5.54 22.61
N VAL A 192 -12.31 -5.00 23.78
CA VAL A 192 -10.96 -4.98 24.33
C VAL A 192 -10.47 -6.40 24.68
N ILE A 193 -11.34 -7.25 25.26
CA ILE A 193 -11.01 -8.65 25.53
C ILE A 193 -10.67 -9.41 24.24
N GLU A 194 -11.48 -9.26 23.19
CA GLU A 194 -11.21 -9.93 21.90
C GLU A 194 -9.88 -9.45 21.28
N ALA A 195 -9.61 -8.16 21.35
CA ALA A 195 -8.32 -7.61 20.91
C ALA A 195 -7.13 -8.22 21.69
N VAL A 196 -7.26 -8.37 23.01
CA VAL A 196 -6.23 -9.00 23.86
C VAL A 196 -6.10 -10.48 23.56
N LYS A 197 -7.19 -11.24 23.40
CA LYS A 197 -7.17 -12.66 23.04
C LYS A 197 -6.43 -12.91 21.71
N MET A 198 -6.64 -12.04 20.72
CA MET A 198 -5.90 -12.09 19.47
C MET A 198 -4.38 -12.05 19.73
N TYR A 199 -3.92 -11.12 20.59
CA TYR A 199 -2.50 -11.03 20.95
C TYR A 199 -2.00 -12.24 21.73
N VAL A 200 -2.76 -12.75 22.70
CA VAL A 200 -2.42 -13.98 23.43
C VAL A 200 -2.18 -15.12 22.44
N ASN A 201 -3.05 -15.28 21.45
CA ASN A 201 -2.91 -16.30 20.40
C ASN A 201 -1.72 -16.06 19.47
N ALA A 202 -1.52 -14.82 19.03
CA ALA A 202 -0.42 -14.45 18.14
C ALA A 202 0.96 -14.69 18.79
N TYR A 203 1.07 -14.44 20.11
CA TYR A 203 2.31 -14.56 20.88
C TYR A 203 2.39 -15.85 21.70
N LYS A 204 1.58 -16.88 21.40
CA LYS A 204 1.57 -18.14 22.18
C LYS A 204 2.91 -18.86 22.23
N ASN A 205 3.74 -18.69 21.19
CA ASN A 205 5.08 -19.30 21.08
C ASN A 205 6.21 -18.35 21.49
N SER A 206 5.88 -17.12 21.92
CA SER A 206 6.84 -16.12 22.40
C SER A 206 7.03 -16.24 23.90
N THR A 207 8.06 -15.60 24.43
CA THR A 207 8.26 -15.54 25.88
C THR A 207 7.11 -14.82 26.58
N SER A 208 6.83 -15.16 27.84
CA SER A 208 5.80 -14.47 28.63
C SER A 208 6.06 -12.95 28.72
N GLY A 209 7.32 -12.54 28.74
CA GLY A 209 7.71 -11.12 28.75
C GLY A 209 7.34 -10.38 27.46
N GLU A 210 7.58 -10.99 26.30
CA GLU A 210 7.22 -10.39 24.98
C GLU A 210 5.71 -10.27 24.82
N ARG A 211 4.98 -11.34 25.13
CA ARG A 211 3.51 -11.36 25.11
C ARG A 211 2.95 -10.27 26.03
N SER A 212 3.40 -10.23 27.26
CA SER A 212 2.99 -9.24 28.26
C SER A 212 3.28 -7.80 27.81
N ALA A 213 4.43 -7.57 27.15
CA ALA A 213 4.77 -6.25 26.62
C ALA A 213 3.84 -5.84 25.45
N ALA A 214 3.52 -6.78 24.55
CA ALA A 214 2.62 -6.54 23.43
C ALA A 214 1.19 -6.21 23.91
N ILE A 215 0.65 -6.99 24.84
CA ILE A 215 -0.68 -6.75 25.41
C ILE A 215 -0.71 -5.41 26.18
N ARG A 216 0.32 -5.08 26.93
CA ARG A 216 0.39 -3.77 27.61
C ARG A 216 0.42 -2.59 26.64
N ARG A 217 1.05 -2.75 25.46
CA ARG A 217 0.98 -1.71 24.41
C ARG A 217 -0.44 -1.56 23.88
N LEU A 218 -1.11 -2.67 23.61
CA LEU A 218 -2.49 -2.67 23.13
C LEU A 218 -3.42 -1.99 24.14
N LEU A 219 -3.33 -2.37 25.42
CA LEU A 219 -4.20 -1.82 26.49
C LEU A 219 -4.06 -0.31 26.69
N LYS A 220 -2.96 0.32 26.23
CA LYS A 220 -2.85 1.80 26.26
C LYS A 220 -3.93 2.50 25.41
N TYR A 221 -4.52 1.80 24.45
CA TYR A 221 -5.57 2.32 23.58
C TYR A 221 -6.98 2.09 24.13
N ALA A 222 -7.14 1.21 25.11
CA ALA A 222 -8.39 1.04 25.84
C ALA A 222 -8.65 2.21 26.79
N SER A 223 -9.89 2.35 27.26
CA SER A 223 -10.23 3.32 28.30
C SER A 223 -9.39 3.13 29.57
N LYS A 224 -9.24 4.20 30.36
CA LYS A 224 -8.48 4.14 31.62
C LYS A 224 -9.05 3.12 32.61
N GLU A 225 -10.35 2.89 32.58
CA GLU A 225 -11.02 1.89 33.42
C GLU A 225 -10.59 0.49 33.01
N LEU A 226 -10.66 0.15 31.73
CA LEU A 226 -10.27 -1.15 31.20
C LEU A 226 -8.76 -1.41 31.26
N GLN A 227 -7.92 -0.39 31.20
CA GLN A 227 -6.49 -0.51 31.46
C GLN A 227 -6.20 -1.05 32.87
N ASN A 228 -7.13 -0.85 33.80
CA ASN A 228 -7.04 -1.29 35.21
C ASN A 228 -7.87 -2.54 35.53
N ASP A 229 -8.60 -3.09 34.55
CA ASP A 229 -9.39 -4.31 34.70
C ASP A 229 -8.52 -5.48 35.17
N PRO A 230 -8.89 -6.18 36.28
CA PRO A 230 -8.06 -7.27 36.82
C PRO A 230 -7.92 -8.46 35.89
N GLU A 231 -8.95 -8.79 35.08
CA GLU A 231 -8.92 -9.91 34.14
C GLU A 231 -7.99 -9.59 32.96
N LEU A 232 -8.08 -8.38 32.40
CA LEU A 232 -7.19 -7.94 31.32
C LEU A 232 -5.74 -7.89 31.80
N LYS A 233 -5.48 -7.46 33.05
CA LYS A 233 -4.15 -7.52 33.66
C LYS A 233 -3.67 -8.93 33.89
N LYS A 234 -4.55 -9.89 34.19
CA LYS A 234 -4.21 -11.31 34.28
C LYS A 234 -3.83 -11.88 32.94
N LEU A 235 -4.65 -11.66 31.89
CA LEU A 235 -4.33 -12.07 30.51
C LEU A 235 -3.00 -11.51 30.00
N ALA A 236 -2.59 -10.36 30.51
CA ALA A 236 -1.30 -9.75 30.16
C ALA A 236 -0.09 -10.35 30.91
N LYS A 237 -0.31 -11.20 31.93
CA LYS A 237 0.76 -11.81 32.74
C LYS A 237 0.98 -13.28 32.39
N ASP A 238 -0.10 -13.99 32.03
CA ASP A 238 -0.10 -15.39 31.65
C ASP A 238 0.39 -15.60 30.19
#